data_abc646896acb84f2581b0b45d7451f06
#
_entry.id   abc646896acb84f2581b0b45d7451f06
#
_cell.length_a   1.000
_cell.length_b   1.000
_cell.length_c   1.000
_cell.angle_alpha   90.00
_cell.angle_beta   90.00
_cell.angle_gamma   90.00
#
_symmetry.space_group_name_H-M   'P 1'
#
loop_
_entity.id
_entity.type
_entity.pdbx_description
1 polymer ?
#
loop_
_entity_poly.entity_id
_entity_poly.type
_entity_poly.pdbx_seq_one_letter_code
_entity_poly.pdbx_strand_id
1 'polypeptide(L)'
;MNWRKAMPVVAVLCMVLAGCTIAKSPPENIPNVVTADIQAGIEKHIEEQTKLGDGYFKIEFDDDELNLKLVRVHTEYLANLAPQQHFACVDLASTDGHVYDVDFFLSGDPGEMTVTETTVHKTNGQPLYVWKQSEDKTWHRVKVENATPDLLGVVKERDWFEFFYRATLPEINSTGYMWIPLPATDLYQTVDVKYIKAPVDQQILEDREYGNKMFFMVLKPENSGETIEI
;
A
#
# COMPACT_ATOMS: atom_id res chain seq x y z
N MET A 1 -7.67 -19.04 -100.03
CA MET A 1 -7.98 -19.82 -98.82
C MET A 1 -6.82 -19.63 -97.85
N ASN A 2 -6.83 -18.57 -97.02
CA ASN A 2 -5.79 -18.26 -96.10
C ASN A 2 -6.42 -17.98 -94.74
N TRP A 3 -6.19 -18.88 -93.84
CA TRP A 3 -6.60 -18.78 -92.47
C TRP A 3 -5.50 -17.98 -91.68
N ARG A 4 -5.86 -16.81 -91.18
CA ARG A 4 -5.03 -16.11 -90.16
C ARG A 4 -5.52 -16.57 -88.78
N LYS A 5 -4.59 -17.18 -88.04
CA LYS A 5 -4.78 -17.53 -86.63
C LYS A 5 -4.61 -16.28 -85.79
N ALA A 6 -5.65 -15.92 -85.08
CA ALA A 6 -5.56 -14.88 -84.00
C ALA A 6 -4.96 -15.49 -82.74
N MET A 7 -3.91 -14.91 -82.21
CA MET A 7 -3.38 -15.22 -80.89
C MET A 7 -4.12 -14.39 -79.84
N PRO A 8 -4.51 -14.99 -78.72
CA PRO A 8 -5.07 -14.21 -77.64
C PRO A 8 -3.92 -13.57 -76.83
N VAL A 9 -3.99 -12.25 -76.62
CA VAL A 9 -3.14 -11.50 -75.70
C VAL A 9 -3.62 -11.79 -74.30
N VAL A 10 -2.84 -12.50 -73.50
CA VAL A 10 -3.08 -12.68 -72.07
C VAL A 10 -2.54 -11.45 -71.36
N ALA A 11 -3.41 -10.55 -70.90
CA ALA A 11 -3.05 -9.45 -70.02
C ALA A 11 -2.82 -9.99 -68.61
N VAL A 12 -1.59 -10.03 -68.17
CA VAL A 12 -1.25 -10.34 -66.77
C VAL A 12 -1.47 -9.06 -65.97
N LEU A 13 -2.54 -9.05 -65.18
CA LEU A 13 -2.87 -7.99 -64.23
C LEU A 13 -2.01 -8.21 -62.96
N CYS A 14 -0.86 -7.50 -62.86
CA CYS A 14 -0.11 -7.45 -61.62
C CYS A 14 -0.90 -6.65 -60.53
N MET A 15 -1.60 -7.36 -59.63
CA MET A 15 -2.12 -6.75 -58.42
C MET A 15 -0.92 -6.48 -57.49
N VAL A 16 -0.49 -5.23 -57.36
CA VAL A 16 0.40 -4.77 -56.32
C VAL A 16 -0.46 -4.67 -55.05
N LEU A 17 -0.39 -5.69 -54.20
CA LEU A 17 -0.90 -5.62 -52.81
C LEU A 17 0.02 -4.69 -52.05
N ALA A 18 -0.35 -3.40 -51.93
CA ALA A 18 0.23 -2.49 -50.97
C ALA A 18 -0.12 -3.01 -49.57
N GLY A 19 0.78 -3.80 -49.00
CA GLY A 19 0.73 -4.18 -47.60
C GLY A 19 0.85 -2.94 -46.72
N CYS A 20 -0.25 -2.45 -46.19
CA CYS A 20 -0.25 -1.44 -45.15
C CYS A 20 0.37 -2.07 -43.89
N THR A 21 1.69 -1.96 -43.74
CA THR A 21 2.34 -2.26 -42.46
C THR A 21 1.89 -1.17 -41.48
N ILE A 22 0.94 -1.52 -40.62
CA ILE A 22 0.65 -0.71 -39.43
C ILE A 22 1.95 -0.70 -38.62
N ALA A 23 2.68 0.42 -38.70
CA ALA A 23 3.81 0.65 -37.84
C ALA A 23 3.26 0.61 -36.39
N LYS A 24 3.61 -0.46 -35.65
CA LYS A 24 3.31 -0.56 -34.23
C LYS A 24 4.09 0.59 -33.58
N SER A 25 3.37 1.54 -33.00
CA SER A 25 3.99 2.61 -32.20
C SER A 25 4.99 1.96 -31.23
N PRO A 26 6.19 2.52 -31.03
CA PRO A 26 7.09 2.00 -30.01
C PRO A 26 6.30 1.96 -28.68
N PRO A 27 6.55 0.96 -27.82
CA PRO A 27 5.90 0.92 -26.51
C PRO A 27 6.20 2.25 -25.82
N GLU A 28 5.16 2.95 -25.43
CA GLU A 28 5.27 4.13 -24.61
C GLU A 28 6.08 3.73 -23.38
N ASN A 29 7.16 4.43 -23.10
CA ASN A 29 8.03 4.14 -21.96
C ASN A 29 7.29 4.63 -20.70
N ILE A 30 6.31 3.84 -20.25
CA ILE A 30 5.55 4.12 -19.02
C ILE A 30 6.53 3.93 -17.87
N PRO A 31 6.79 4.95 -17.07
CA PRO A 31 7.63 4.83 -15.88
C PRO A 31 7.13 3.70 -14.99
N ASN A 32 8.07 2.90 -14.48
CA ASN A 32 7.72 1.85 -13.53
C ASN A 32 7.52 2.48 -12.14
N VAL A 33 6.27 2.85 -11.84
CA VAL A 33 5.89 3.44 -10.55
C VAL A 33 5.85 2.35 -9.49
N VAL A 34 6.65 2.50 -8.44
CA VAL A 34 6.64 1.61 -7.26
C VAL A 34 5.86 2.25 -6.11
N THR A 35 5.51 1.46 -5.11
CA THR A 35 4.73 1.95 -3.96
C THR A 35 5.41 3.08 -3.21
N ALA A 36 6.75 3.10 -3.17
CA ALA A 36 7.51 4.19 -2.57
C ALA A 36 7.33 5.54 -3.30
N ASP A 37 7.13 5.52 -4.62
CA ASP A 37 6.85 6.75 -5.39
C ASP A 37 5.45 7.29 -5.05
N ILE A 38 4.48 6.39 -4.90
CA ILE A 38 3.10 6.75 -4.52
C ILE A 38 3.09 7.32 -3.09
N GLN A 39 3.81 6.68 -2.18
CA GLN A 39 3.97 7.18 -0.81
C GLN A 39 4.56 8.59 -0.79
N ALA A 40 5.68 8.80 -1.47
CA ALA A 40 6.32 10.11 -1.56
C ALA A 40 5.39 11.17 -2.20
N GLY A 41 4.60 10.77 -3.20
CA GLY A 41 3.64 11.64 -3.86
C GLY A 41 2.52 12.11 -2.92
N ILE A 42 1.92 11.18 -2.16
CA ILE A 42 0.84 11.54 -1.22
C ILE A 42 1.36 12.30 0.00
N GLU A 43 2.51 11.92 0.56
CA GLU A 43 3.13 12.65 1.67
C GLU A 43 3.45 14.10 1.29
N LYS A 44 4.03 14.31 0.10
CA LYS A 44 4.31 15.64 -0.44
C LYS A 44 3.02 16.45 -0.60
N HIS A 45 1.96 15.87 -1.17
CA HIS A 45 0.68 16.53 -1.31
C HIS A 45 0.11 16.98 0.04
N ILE A 46 0.08 16.08 1.02
CA ILE A 46 -0.44 16.39 2.36
C ILE A 46 0.41 17.47 3.03
N GLU A 47 1.73 17.42 2.90
CA GLU A 47 2.63 18.45 3.44
C GLU A 47 2.37 19.83 2.81
N GLU A 48 2.23 19.90 1.49
CA GLU A 48 1.94 21.14 0.76
C GLU A 48 0.59 21.71 1.15
N GLN A 49 -0.46 20.90 1.20
CA GLN A 49 -1.80 21.34 1.62
C GLN A 49 -1.82 21.75 3.10
N THR A 50 -1.09 21.06 3.96
CA THR A 50 -0.95 21.42 5.38
C THR A 50 -0.29 22.78 5.56
N LYS A 51 0.71 23.12 4.74
CA LYS A 51 1.35 24.46 4.75
C LYS A 51 0.37 25.56 4.31
N LEU A 52 -0.49 25.27 3.33
CA LEU A 52 -1.51 26.22 2.86
C LEU A 52 -2.69 26.35 3.83
N GLY A 53 -2.97 25.32 4.63
CA GLY A 53 -4.07 25.23 5.58
C GLY A 53 -3.70 25.61 7.02
N ASP A 54 -2.77 26.56 7.22
CA ASP A 54 -2.35 27.05 8.55
C ASP A 54 -1.88 25.92 9.50
N GLY A 55 -1.19 24.94 8.95
CA GLY A 55 -0.64 23.80 9.70
C GLY A 55 -1.58 22.60 9.80
N TYR A 56 -2.67 22.61 9.04
CA TYR A 56 -3.61 21.49 8.94
C TYR A 56 -3.92 21.14 7.49
N PHE A 57 -4.04 19.85 7.22
CA PHE A 57 -4.66 19.38 6.00
C PHE A 57 -6.17 19.58 6.14
N LYS A 58 -6.78 20.28 5.19
CA LYS A 58 -8.20 20.61 5.25
C LYS A 58 -9.00 19.82 4.23
N ILE A 59 -10.14 19.28 4.65
CA ILE A 59 -11.09 18.56 3.80
C ILE A 59 -12.52 18.88 4.21
N GLU A 60 -13.38 19.11 3.21
CA GLU A 60 -14.82 19.22 3.42
C GLU A 60 -15.42 17.81 3.62
N PHE A 61 -16.13 17.65 4.71
CA PHE A 61 -16.79 16.38 5.04
C PHE A 61 -18.04 16.63 5.86
N ASP A 62 -19.19 16.13 5.39
CA ASP A 62 -20.51 16.17 6.06
C ASP A 62 -20.93 17.61 6.46
N ASP A 63 -20.75 18.56 5.52
CA ASP A 63 -21.00 20.00 5.67
C ASP A 63 -20.03 20.77 6.60
N ASP A 64 -19.00 20.10 7.13
CA ASP A 64 -17.98 20.71 7.98
C ASP A 64 -16.59 20.71 7.30
N GLU A 65 -15.76 21.73 7.60
CA GLU A 65 -14.34 21.73 7.25
C GLU A 65 -13.53 21.04 8.36
N LEU A 66 -12.97 19.88 8.07
CA LEU A 66 -12.09 19.18 8.99
C LEU A 66 -10.66 19.74 8.92
N ASN A 67 -10.05 19.96 10.08
CA ASN A 67 -8.65 20.36 10.23
C ASN A 67 -7.85 19.15 10.74
N LEU A 68 -7.05 18.54 9.87
CA LEU A 68 -6.46 17.23 10.08
C LEU A 68 -4.93 17.27 10.07
N LYS A 69 -4.31 16.31 10.75
CA LYS A 69 -2.89 16.06 10.70
C LYS A 69 -2.61 14.65 10.24
N LEU A 70 -1.54 14.47 9.46
CA LEU A 70 -1.07 13.16 9.03
C LEU A 70 -0.69 12.32 10.24
N VAL A 71 -1.24 11.10 10.30
CA VAL A 71 -0.90 10.07 11.27
C VAL A 71 -0.06 8.98 10.58
N ARG A 72 -0.60 8.39 9.48
CA ARG A 72 0.04 7.27 8.79
C ARG A 72 -0.41 7.18 7.34
N VAL A 73 0.51 6.83 6.45
CA VAL A 73 0.20 6.32 5.11
C VAL A 73 0.12 4.80 5.19
N HIS A 74 -0.98 4.22 4.73
CA HIS A 74 -1.14 2.76 4.67
C HIS A 74 -0.33 2.18 3.52
N THR A 75 0.93 1.83 3.77
CA THR A 75 1.83 1.28 2.75
C THR A 75 1.35 -0.03 2.16
N GLU A 76 0.55 -0.77 2.89
CA GLU A 76 -0.11 -2.02 2.50
C GLU A 76 -1.25 -1.84 1.48
N TYR A 77 -1.77 -0.63 1.33
CA TYR A 77 -2.87 -0.32 0.42
C TYR A 77 -2.47 0.60 -0.75
N LEU A 78 -1.19 0.95 -0.85
CA LEU A 78 -0.68 1.68 -2.02
C LEU A 78 -0.78 0.82 -3.27
N ALA A 79 -1.39 1.34 -4.33
CA ALA A 79 -1.63 0.55 -5.54
C ALA A 79 -1.52 1.38 -6.83
N ASN A 80 -1.04 0.72 -7.88
CA ASN A 80 -1.22 1.19 -9.24
C ASN A 80 -2.55 0.66 -9.78
N LEU A 81 -3.47 1.55 -10.14
CA LEU A 81 -4.78 1.20 -10.68
C LEU A 81 -4.77 1.03 -12.20
N ALA A 82 -4.02 1.92 -12.86
CA ALA A 82 -3.80 1.94 -14.31
C ALA A 82 -2.52 2.75 -14.61
N PRO A 83 -2.07 2.82 -15.86
CA PRO A 83 -0.99 3.75 -16.23
C PRO A 83 -1.30 5.16 -15.74
N GLN A 84 -0.35 5.74 -15.01
CA GLN A 84 -0.48 7.08 -14.39
C GLN A 84 -1.70 7.27 -13.48
N GLN A 85 -2.24 6.19 -12.93
CA GLN A 85 -3.34 6.24 -11.95
C GLN A 85 -2.99 5.40 -10.72
N HIS A 86 -2.99 6.02 -9.57
CA HIS A 86 -2.53 5.42 -8.33
C HIS A 86 -3.53 5.67 -7.21
N PHE A 87 -3.40 4.87 -6.17
CA PHE A 87 -4.24 4.92 -5.00
C PHE A 87 -3.39 4.92 -3.73
N ALA A 88 -3.80 5.74 -2.76
CA ALA A 88 -3.27 5.73 -1.41
C ALA A 88 -4.41 5.86 -0.40
N CYS A 89 -4.31 5.14 0.71
CA CYS A 89 -5.16 5.32 1.88
C CYS A 89 -4.30 5.86 3.02
N VAL A 90 -4.82 6.84 3.76
CA VAL A 90 -4.06 7.60 4.75
C VAL A 90 -4.91 7.83 5.99
N ASP A 91 -4.34 7.60 7.18
CA ASP A 91 -4.94 8.02 8.44
C ASP A 91 -4.61 9.49 8.71
N LEU A 92 -5.63 10.29 8.90
CA LEU A 92 -5.55 11.68 9.30
C LEU A 92 -6.34 11.87 10.61
N ALA A 93 -5.81 12.66 11.55
CA ALA A 93 -6.45 12.89 12.83
C ALA A 93 -6.82 14.36 13.03
N SER A 94 -8.02 14.60 13.53
CA SER A 94 -8.47 15.91 14.00
C SER A 94 -7.97 16.20 15.43
N THR A 95 -8.04 17.46 15.82
CA THR A 95 -7.59 17.92 17.14
C THR A 95 -8.46 17.43 18.30
N ASP A 96 -9.69 17.04 18.02
CA ASP A 96 -10.65 16.48 18.98
C ASP A 96 -10.56 14.94 19.11
N GLY A 97 -9.60 14.32 18.39
CA GLY A 97 -9.24 12.90 18.54
C GLY A 97 -9.94 11.95 17.58
N HIS A 98 -10.72 12.47 16.62
CA HIS A 98 -11.24 11.61 15.55
C HIS A 98 -10.14 11.25 14.56
N VAL A 99 -10.17 10.00 14.08
CA VAL A 99 -9.29 9.51 13.04
C VAL A 99 -10.10 9.18 11.79
N TYR A 100 -9.62 9.66 10.67
CA TYR A 100 -10.25 9.51 9.37
C TYR A 100 -9.33 8.72 8.45
N ASP A 101 -9.77 7.56 7.96
CA ASP A 101 -9.12 6.90 6.83
C ASP A 101 -9.57 7.65 5.57
N VAL A 102 -8.65 8.24 4.85
CA VAL A 102 -8.93 9.03 3.66
C VAL A 102 -8.30 8.35 2.45
N ASP A 103 -9.15 8.08 1.45
CA ASP A 103 -8.73 7.53 0.17
C ASP A 103 -8.33 8.66 -0.77
N PHE A 104 -7.14 8.56 -1.36
CA PHE A 104 -6.61 9.49 -2.35
C PHE A 104 -6.39 8.78 -3.68
N PHE A 105 -6.88 9.39 -4.75
CA PHE A 105 -6.55 8.99 -6.11
C PHE A 105 -5.54 9.99 -6.67
N LEU A 106 -4.45 9.46 -7.22
CA LEU A 106 -3.36 10.28 -7.75
C LEU A 106 -3.18 9.98 -9.25
N SER A 107 -2.74 10.98 -9.97
CA SER A 107 -2.34 10.84 -11.39
C SER A 107 -0.97 11.44 -11.61
N GLY A 108 -0.17 10.82 -12.47
CA GLY A 108 1.13 11.30 -12.90
C GLY A 108 2.28 10.32 -12.69
N ASP A 109 3.47 10.76 -13.07
CA ASP A 109 4.70 10.00 -12.98
C ASP A 109 5.40 10.23 -11.62
N PRO A 110 6.42 9.42 -11.26
CA PRO A 110 7.19 9.60 -10.03
C PRO A 110 7.73 11.03 -9.89
N GLY A 111 7.47 11.66 -8.75
CA GLY A 111 7.87 13.04 -8.45
C GLY A 111 6.95 14.14 -8.97
N GLU A 112 6.02 13.83 -9.89
CA GLU A 112 5.04 14.75 -10.49
C GLU A 112 3.59 14.32 -10.27
N MET A 113 3.33 13.50 -9.26
CA MET A 113 1.98 13.05 -8.94
C MET A 113 1.11 14.18 -8.40
N THR A 114 -0.15 14.20 -8.86
CA THR A 114 -1.18 15.14 -8.38
C THR A 114 -2.38 14.34 -7.87
N VAL A 115 -2.98 14.79 -6.78
CA VAL A 115 -4.21 14.22 -6.26
C VAL A 115 -5.38 14.69 -7.12
N THR A 116 -6.16 13.74 -7.63
CA THR A 116 -7.32 13.96 -8.49
C THR A 116 -8.64 13.80 -7.76
N GLU A 117 -8.65 12.99 -6.70
CA GLU A 117 -9.83 12.78 -5.87
C GLU A 117 -9.41 12.46 -4.44
N THR A 118 -10.18 12.97 -3.48
CA THR A 118 -10.01 12.72 -2.05
C THR A 118 -11.37 12.36 -1.46
N THR A 119 -11.45 11.28 -0.67
CA THR A 119 -12.71 10.82 -0.08
C THR A 119 -12.48 10.23 1.30
N VAL A 120 -13.27 10.66 2.29
CA VAL A 120 -13.27 10.01 3.61
C VAL A 120 -13.90 8.63 3.47
N HIS A 121 -13.10 7.60 3.78
CA HIS A 121 -13.52 6.20 3.70
C HIS A 121 -14.07 5.68 5.03
N LYS A 122 -13.36 6.00 6.12
CA LYS A 122 -13.80 5.62 7.46
C LYS A 122 -13.66 6.78 8.44
N THR A 123 -14.48 6.74 9.47
CA THR A 123 -14.33 7.60 10.65
C THR A 123 -14.18 6.67 11.86
N ASN A 124 -13.07 6.82 12.60
CA ASN A 124 -12.76 6.00 13.78
C ASN A 124 -12.88 4.49 13.51
N GLY A 125 -12.39 4.05 12.34
CA GLY A 125 -12.44 2.66 11.92
C GLY A 125 -13.79 2.18 11.37
N GLN A 126 -14.85 2.99 11.47
CA GLN A 126 -16.17 2.65 10.94
C GLN A 126 -16.27 3.08 9.46
N PRO A 127 -16.48 2.14 8.52
CA PRO A 127 -16.53 2.45 7.11
C PRO A 127 -17.79 3.22 6.74
N LEU A 128 -17.64 4.30 5.98
CA LEU A 128 -18.75 5.07 5.41
C LEU A 128 -19.23 4.45 4.10
N TYR A 129 -18.35 3.76 3.41
CA TYR A 129 -18.65 2.96 2.24
C TYR A 129 -17.75 1.73 2.16
N VAL A 130 -18.15 0.79 1.34
CA VAL A 130 -17.32 -0.36 0.95
C VAL A 130 -17.21 -0.41 -0.56
N TRP A 131 -16.09 -0.89 -1.06
CA TRP A 131 -15.91 -1.15 -2.48
C TRP A 131 -16.57 -2.47 -2.86
N LYS A 132 -17.42 -2.43 -3.88
CA LYS A 132 -18.01 -3.64 -4.49
C LYS A 132 -17.69 -3.69 -5.96
N GLN A 133 -17.40 -4.89 -6.43
CA GLN A 133 -17.18 -5.14 -7.86
C GLN A 133 -18.49 -5.56 -8.52
N SER A 134 -18.86 -4.88 -9.61
CA SER A 134 -19.98 -5.23 -10.48
C SER A 134 -19.64 -6.42 -11.36
N GLU A 135 -20.65 -6.99 -12.05
CA GLU A 135 -20.48 -8.12 -12.98
C GLU A 135 -19.54 -7.76 -14.17
N ASP A 136 -19.54 -6.52 -14.61
CA ASP A 136 -18.64 -5.96 -15.63
C ASP A 136 -17.23 -5.70 -15.13
N LYS A 137 -16.92 -6.08 -13.86
CA LYS A 137 -15.64 -5.88 -13.16
C LYS A 137 -15.29 -4.44 -12.83
N THR A 138 -16.21 -3.50 -12.98
CA THR A 138 -16.03 -2.15 -12.45
C THR A 138 -16.21 -2.13 -10.92
N TRP A 139 -15.43 -1.29 -10.25
CA TRP A 139 -15.54 -1.08 -8.81
C TRP A 139 -16.37 0.17 -8.52
N HIS A 140 -17.27 0.08 -7.58
CA HIS A 140 -18.08 1.21 -7.13
C HIS A 140 -18.20 1.23 -5.61
N ARG A 141 -18.44 2.42 -5.07
CA ARG A 141 -18.64 2.63 -3.65
C ARG A 141 -20.09 2.34 -3.29
N VAL A 142 -20.28 1.57 -2.24
CA VAL A 142 -21.61 1.30 -1.66
C VAL A 142 -21.62 1.85 -0.25
N LYS A 143 -22.46 2.85 0.00
CA LYS A 143 -22.60 3.48 1.32
C LYS A 143 -22.98 2.43 2.38
N VAL A 144 -22.34 2.51 3.53
CA VAL A 144 -22.70 1.70 4.70
C VAL A 144 -23.74 2.49 5.50
N GLU A 145 -24.93 1.91 5.62
CA GLU A 145 -25.98 2.50 6.47
C GLU A 145 -25.64 2.23 7.94
N ASN A 146 -25.90 3.21 8.82
CA ASN A 146 -25.68 3.14 10.25
C ASN A 146 -24.20 3.02 10.70
N ALA A 147 -23.27 3.55 9.93
CA ALA A 147 -21.93 3.80 10.45
C ALA A 147 -22.00 4.82 11.60
N THR A 148 -21.61 4.41 12.79
CA THR A 148 -21.51 5.30 13.95
C THR A 148 -20.03 5.59 14.20
N PRO A 149 -19.56 6.83 14.04
CA PRO A 149 -18.19 7.17 14.37
C PRO A 149 -17.99 7.08 15.89
N ASP A 150 -17.03 6.27 16.27
CA ASP A 150 -16.54 6.18 17.65
C ASP A 150 -15.08 6.64 17.68
N LEU A 151 -14.66 7.33 18.72
CA LEU A 151 -13.27 7.75 18.86
C LEU A 151 -12.33 6.55 18.93
N LEU A 152 -11.34 6.51 18.02
CA LEU A 152 -10.20 5.60 18.15
C LEU A 152 -9.28 6.08 19.27
N GLY A 153 -8.68 5.13 20.00
CA GLY A 153 -7.80 5.43 21.12
C GLY A 153 -8.53 5.73 22.43
N VAL A 154 -9.84 5.82 22.42
CA VAL A 154 -10.62 5.80 23.67
C VAL A 154 -10.64 4.37 24.19
N VAL A 155 -9.99 4.12 25.32
CA VAL A 155 -10.01 2.81 25.98
C VAL A 155 -11.39 2.59 26.55
N LYS A 156 -12.25 1.85 25.85
CA LYS A 156 -13.58 1.45 26.33
C LYS A 156 -13.51 0.25 27.25
N GLU A 157 -12.67 -0.69 26.89
CA GLU A 157 -12.47 -1.95 27.62
C GLU A 157 -11.00 -2.36 27.56
N ARG A 158 -10.64 -3.33 28.39
CA ARG A 158 -9.32 -3.94 28.37
C ARG A 158 -9.49 -5.42 28.09
N ASP A 159 -8.84 -5.84 27.00
CA ASP A 159 -8.73 -7.26 26.66
C ASP A 159 -7.42 -7.82 27.18
N TRP A 160 -7.47 -9.09 27.52
CA TRP A 160 -6.30 -9.86 27.90
C TRP A 160 -6.12 -10.98 26.87
N PHE A 161 -4.95 -11.05 26.30
CA PHE A 161 -4.59 -12.16 25.41
C PHE A 161 -3.15 -12.59 25.67
N GLU A 162 -2.88 -13.84 25.36
CA GLU A 162 -1.55 -14.41 25.41
C GLU A 162 -1.07 -14.62 23.97
N PHE A 163 0.06 -14.00 23.63
CA PHE A 163 0.68 -14.15 22.32
C PHE A 163 1.82 -15.15 22.45
N PHE A 164 1.78 -16.20 21.65
CA PHE A 164 2.80 -17.23 21.63
C PHE A 164 3.46 -17.27 20.25
N TYR A 165 4.77 -17.08 20.23
CA TYR A 165 5.58 -17.19 19.02
C TYR A 165 6.46 -18.42 19.10
N ARG A 166 6.43 -19.26 18.08
CA ARG A 166 7.35 -20.39 17.91
C ARG A 166 7.87 -20.44 16.49
N ALA A 167 9.19 -20.54 16.32
CA ALA A 167 9.83 -20.74 15.03
C ALA A 167 10.92 -21.79 15.13
N THR A 168 11.02 -22.62 14.09
CA THR A 168 12.14 -23.53 13.89
C THR A 168 13.17 -22.84 13.00
N LEU A 169 14.41 -22.80 13.44
CA LEU A 169 15.51 -22.19 12.69
C LEU A 169 15.77 -22.97 11.39
N PRO A 170 15.97 -22.28 10.28
CA PRO A 170 16.34 -22.91 9.02
C PRO A 170 17.74 -23.48 9.09
N GLU A 171 18.18 -24.13 8.00
CA GLU A 171 19.57 -24.53 7.85
C GLU A 171 20.48 -23.29 7.83
N ILE A 172 21.47 -23.29 8.70
CA ILE A 172 22.42 -22.17 8.91
C ILE A 172 23.80 -22.64 8.45
N ASN A 173 24.32 -22.06 7.39
CA ASN A 173 25.58 -22.46 6.77
C ASN A 173 26.79 -21.66 7.26
N SER A 174 26.55 -20.52 7.94
CA SER A 174 27.58 -19.65 8.50
C SER A 174 27.01 -18.87 9.69
N THR A 175 27.85 -18.12 10.41
CA THR A 175 27.36 -17.25 11.47
C THR A 175 26.32 -16.26 10.93
N GLY A 176 25.14 -16.27 11.54
CA GLY A 176 24.02 -15.39 11.22
C GLY A 176 23.59 -14.55 12.41
N TYR A 177 22.85 -13.50 12.14
CA TYR A 177 22.28 -12.62 13.14
C TYR A 177 20.76 -12.62 12.99
N MET A 178 20.06 -12.70 14.12
CA MET A 178 18.59 -12.69 14.12
C MET A 178 18.09 -11.62 15.11
N TRP A 179 17.09 -10.87 14.64
CA TRP A 179 16.36 -9.90 15.46
C TRP A 179 14.88 -10.27 15.44
N ILE A 180 14.28 -10.38 16.60
CA ILE A 180 12.85 -10.60 16.77
C ILE A 180 12.28 -9.39 17.51
N PRO A 181 11.36 -8.62 16.92
CA PRO A 181 10.70 -7.53 17.61
C PRO A 181 9.97 -8.04 18.87
N LEU A 182 10.12 -7.33 19.96
CA LEU A 182 9.38 -7.57 21.19
C LEU A 182 8.38 -6.43 21.37
N PRO A 183 7.15 -6.74 21.78
CA PRO A 183 6.19 -5.69 22.12
C PRO A 183 6.69 -4.94 23.36
N ALA A 184 6.41 -3.65 23.43
CA ALA A 184 6.72 -2.81 24.56
C ALA A 184 5.44 -2.37 25.30
N THR A 185 5.55 -2.11 26.59
CA THR A 185 4.49 -1.44 27.33
C THR A 185 4.45 0.05 26.96
N ASP A 186 3.26 0.53 26.64
CA ASP A 186 3.02 1.94 26.29
C ASP A 186 1.70 2.44 26.90
N LEU A 187 1.13 3.52 26.37
CA LEU A 187 -0.14 4.09 26.84
C LEU A 187 -1.34 3.20 26.55
N TYR A 188 -1.24 2.28 25.60
CA TYR A 188 -2.35 1.48 25.09
C TYR A 188 -2.28 0.03 25.50
N GLN A 189 -1.10 -0.47 25.84
CA GLN A 189 -0.87 -1.86 26.23
C GLN A 189 0.11 -2.01 27.37
N THR A 190 -0.12 -3.04 28.21
CA THR A 190 0.85 -3.52 29.19
C THR A 190 1.34 -4.87 28.76
N VAL A 191 2.64 -5.03 28.59
CA VAL A 191 3.26 -6.27 28.12
C VAL A 191 4.02 -6.92 29.27
N ASP A 192 3.76 -8.21 29.46
CA ASP A 192 4.48 -9.09 30.38
C ASP A 192 5.03 -10.29 29.62
N VAL A 193 6.35 -10.28 29.36
CA VAL A 193 7.03 -11.39 28.70
C VAL A 193 7.20 -12.54 29.68
N LYS A 194 6.44 -13.61 29.52
CA LYS A 194 6.42 -14.75 30.42
C LYS A 194 7.70 -15.57 30.40
N TYR A 195 8.20 -15.86 29.21
CA TYR A 195 9.47 -16.55 29.00
C TYR A 195 10.02 -16.33 27.61
N ILE A 196 11.30 -16.54 27.48
CA ILE A 196 11.99 -16.63 26.18
C ILE A 196 12.86 -17.87 26.23
N LYS A 197 12.65 -18.81 25.29
CA LYS A 197 13.49 -19.98 25.11
C LYS A 197 14.19 -19.88 23.77
N ALA A 198 15.49 -19.89 23.78
CA ALA A 198 16.33 -19.82 22.59
C ALA A 198 17.54 -20.74 22.73
N PRO A 199 18.10 -21.21 21.61
CA PRO A 199 19.24 -22.15 21.59
C PRO A 199 20.57 -21.50 22.00
N VAL A 200 20.61 -20.17 22.10
CA VAL A 200 21.83 -19.40 22.39
C VAL A 200 21.54 -18.28 23.39
N ASP A 201 22.61 -17.74 23.95
CA ASP A 201 22.51 -16.55 24.79
C ASP A 201 21.85 -15.39 24.01
N GLN A 202 21.00 -14.70 24.70
CA GLN A 202 20.12 -13.69 24.15
C GLN A 202 20.44 -12.31 24.70
N GLN A 203 20.21 -11.29 23.90
CA GLN A 203 20.29 -9.89 24.31
C GLN A 203 18.99 -9.18 23.94
N ILE A 204 18.47 -8.38 24.85
CA ILE A 204 17.40 -7.44 24.52
C ILE A 204 18.06 -6.12 24.20
N LEU A 205 17.89 -5.69 22.96
CA LEU A 205 18.36 -4.41 22.47
C LEU A 205 17.18 -3.45 22.41
N GLU A 206 17.46 -2.18 22.64
CA GLU A 206 16.49 -1.10 22.52
C GLU A 206 17.01 -0.06 21.53
N ASP A 207 16.21 0.27 20.54
CA ASP A 207 16.50 1.35 19.61
C ASP A 207 16.34 2.70 20.31
N ARG A 208 17.30 3.62 20.05
CA ARG A 208 17.37 4.90 20.75
C ARG A 208 16.40 5.96 20.24
N GLU A 209 15.88 5.78 19.04
CA GLU A 209 15.04 6.78 18.39
C GLU A 209 13.56 6.60 18.78
N TYR A 210 13.07 5.37 18.74
CA TYR A 210 11.66 5.05 18.97
C TYR A 210 11.42 4.17 20.20
N GLY A 211 12.48 3.69 20.86
CA GLY A 211 12.38 2.82 22.04
C GLY A 211 11.90 1.40 21.73
N ASN A 212 11.96 0.98 20.46
CA ASN A 212 11.57 -0.37 20.06
C ASN A 212 12.50 -1.40 20.67
N LYS A 213 11.96 -2.45 21.25
CA LYS A 213 12.72 -3.56 21.82
C LYS A 213 12.84 -4.71 20.83
N MET A 214 14.03 -5.28 20.78
CA MET A 214 14.35 -6.39 19.91
C MET A 214 15.11 -7.46 20.67
N PHE A 215 14.73 -8.69 20.47
CA PHE A 215 15.47 -9.86 20.92
C PHE A 215 16.53 -10.20 19.87
N PHE A 216 17.79 -10.13 20.23
CA PHE A 216 18.93 -10.33 19.35
C PHE A 216 19.68 -11.61 19.70
N MET A 217 20.07 -12.37 18.70
CA MET A 217 20.84 -13.60 18.79
C MET A 217 21.91 -13.69 17.72
N VAL A 218 23.03 -14.33 18.07
CA VAL A 218 24.04 -14.77 17.12
C VAL A 218 23.92 -16.27 16.94
N LEU A 219 23.55 -16.68 15.74
CA LEU A 219 23.30 -18.06 15.39
C LEU A 219 24.49 -18.66 14.61
N LYS A 220 24.73 -19.94 14.80
CA LYS A 220 25.79 -20.69 14.13
C LYS A 220 25.22 -21.94 13.48
N PRO A 221 25.96 -22.65 12.62
CA PRO A 221 25.52 -23.88 11.95
C PRO A 221 24.94 -24.95 12.89
N GLU A 222 25.50 -25.06 14.11
CA GLU A 222 25.03 -25.98 15.13
C GLU A 222 23.60 -25.71 15.63
N ASN A 223 23.08 -24.50 15.41
CA ASN A 223 21.73 -24.14 15.80
C ASN A 223 20.66 -24.43 14.73
N SER A 224 21.06 -25.02 13.60
CA SER A 224 20.13 -25.41 12.54
C SER A 224 19.06 -26.37 13.06
N GLY A 225 17.78 -26.10 12.75
CA GLY A 225 16.65 -26.93 13.15
C GLY A 225 16.22 -26.78 14.61
N GLU A 226 16.93 -25.99 15.44
CA GLU A 226 16.48 -25.70 16.79
C GLU A 226 15.30 -24.74 16.84
N THR A 227 14.61 -24.69 17.97
CA THR A 227 13.34 -23.95 18.10
C THR A 227 13.52 -22.74 19.03
N ILE A 228 12.92 -21.62 18.63
CA ILE A 228 12.76 -20.43 19.45
C ILE A 228 11.30 -20.36 19.87
N GLU A 229 11.07 -20.03 21.14
CA GLU A 229 9.73 -19.82 21.75
C GLU A 229 9.74 -18.52 22.59
N ILE A 230 8.75 -17.69 22.37
CA ILE A 230 8.50 -16.45 23.12
C ILE A 230 7.05 -16.39 23.51
#